data_69cface57b8404c347f904945e4991fd
#
_entry.id   69cface57b8404c347f904945e4991fd
#
_cell.length_a   1.000
_cell.length_b   1.000
_cell.length_c   1.000
_cell.angle_alpha   90.00
_cell.angle_beta   90.00
_cell.angle_gamma   90.00
#
_symmetry.space_group_name_H-M   'P 1'
#
loop_
_entity.id
_entity.type
_entity.pdbx_description
1 polymer ?
#
loop_
_entity_poly.entity_id
_entity_poly.type
_entity_poly.pdbx_seq_one_letter_code
_entity_poly.pdbx_strand_id
1 'polypeptide(L)'
;WKRVTGVQTCALPISWVRINPCDGQGITDDNITEYRHCLVESDTLSVEEQWRIVTSLNIPCAAVVFSGGKSLHFIVKVHAGQNRKLYDDRVQQLYSVLERYGFQVDTQNKNPSRLSRLPGIWRGRQKQVLLATNIGCESWQEWVIQPRAANIARWVATEPPIQRFVFKGIVPEGAICGIDAKGGLGKGWITQTLIMSACTGKTLLETFIPDGPMKVLWLESEDPESELHRRFKKIAAAYEFTEWDLHRCSENLIAFPGQSFPLTRPAGGSVEPTEHYEWVYGKVKEYQPRLIVLDPRSHYYGGDENDNTQVGRFMGLLKELTGAVDKGAAVWVNHHTSKEREQQISSASGRGASAGRDAQRVLFGLSGMTLNEVQGFKIHDPHLYVRMENTKSNWTERYSKVIWLKRETGDLGGVLKQVDLSRTEELK
;
A
#
# COMPACT_ATOMS: atom_id res chain seq x y z
N TRP A 1 42.23 11.68 -14.67
CA TRP A 1 41.89 12.16 -16.02
C TRP A 1 42.72 11.38 -17.04
N LYS A 2 42.17 10.25 -17.61
CA LYS A 2 42.81 9.66 -18.80
C LYS A 2 42.06 10.17 -20.02
N ARG A 3 42.76 10.88 -20.89
CA ARG A 3 42.35 11.22 -22.23
C ARG A 3 42.22 9.95 -23.05
N VAL A 4 41.01 9.65 -23.54
CA VAL A 4 40.85 8.70 -24.64
C VAL A 4 41.16 9.48 -25.93
N THR A 5 42.40 9.38 -26.40
CA THR A 5 42.82 9.87 -27.71
C THR A 5 42.74 8.73 -28.70
N GLY A 6 42.00 8.93 -29.74
CA GLY A 6 42.11 8.10 -30.94
C GLY A 6 40.79 7.69 -31.57
N VAL A 7 40.10 8.64 -32.20
CA VAL A 7 39.39 8.44 -33.46
C VAL A 7 39.29 9.79 -34.16
N GLN A 8 40.06 9.98 -35.20
CA GLN A 8 39.86 11.06 -36.17
C GLN A 8 38.65 10.67 -37.04
N THR A 9 37.52 11.27 -36.79
CA THR A 9 36.46 11.47 -37.76
C THR A 9 35.87 12.84 -37.55
N CYS A 10 35.48 13.54 -38.61
CA CYS A 10 34.96 14.90 -38.62
C CYS A 10 33.62 15.12 -37.94
N ALA A 11 33.27 14.34 -36.93
CA ALA A 11 32.20 14.58 -36.01
C ALA A 11 32.80 15.14 -34.71
N LEU A 12 32.36 16.31 -34.30
CA LEU A 12 32.75 16.94 -33.04
C LEU A 12 32.60 15.92 -31.90
N PRO A 13 33.64 15.77 -31.03
CA PRO A 13 33.60 14.75 -29.99
C PRO A 13 32.45 15.05 -29.00
N ILE A 14 31.45 14.18 -28.96
CA ILE A 14 30.47 14.18 -27.90
C ILE A 14 31.17 13.63 -26.66
N SER A 15 31.62 14.52 -25.79
CA SER A 15 32.30 14.10 -24.57
C SER A 15 31.31 13.92 -23.44
N TRP A 16 31.54 12.86 -22.67
CA TRP A 16 30.71 12.41 -21.56
C TRP A 16 31.56 12.31 -20.30
N VAL A 17 30.93 12.50 -19.15
CA VAL A 17 31.54 12.32 -17.84
C VAL A 17 30.77 11.31 -17.04
N ARG A 18 31.48 10.44 -16.35
CA ARG A 18 30.89 9.51 -15.41
C ARG A 18 30.48 10.23 -14.13
N ILE A 19 29.31 9.96 -13.62
CA ILE A 19 28.78 10.64 -12.42
C ILE A 19 29.07 9.88 -11.12
N ASN A 20 29.42 8.59 -11.21
CA ASN A 20 29.82 7.76 -10.07
C ASN A 20 31.25 7.23 -10.25
N PRO A 21 32.00 6.99 -9.14
CA PRO A 21 33.31 6.36 -9.19
C PRO A 21 33.25 4.94 -9.75
N CYS A 22 34.30 4.49 -10.43
CA CYS A 22 34.44 3.13 -10.96
C CYS A 22 35.84 2.60 -10.72
N ASP A 23 35.99 1.27 -10.79
CA ASP A 23 37.21 0.51 -10.58
C ASP A 23 38.25 0.67 -11.72
N GLY A 24 37.85 1.26 -12.85
CA GLY A 24 38.68 1.40 -14.04
C GLY A 24 38.81 0.16 -14.89
N GLN A 25 38.15 -0.97 -14.52
CA GLN A 25 38.22 -2.23 -15.24
C GLN A 25 37.19 -2.31 -16.38
N GLY A 26 36.14 -1.52 -16.30
CA GLY A 26 35.04 -1.51 -17.27
C GLY A 26 34.12 -0.32 -17.19
N ILE A 27 32.99 -0.40 -17.90
CA ILE A 27 32.03 0.71 -18.05
C ILE A 27 30.61 0.34 -17.64
N THR A 28 30.40 -0.87 -17.13
CA THR A 28 29.07 -1.40 -16.73
C THR A 28 28.74 -1.02 -15.29
N ASP A 29 27.55 -1.37 -14.84
CA ASP A 29 27.08 -1.16 -13.47
C ASP A 29 27.95 -1.89 -12.44
N ASP A 30 28.50 -3.06 -12.79
CA ASP A 30 29.35 -3.86 -11.93
C ASP A 30 30.72 -3.22 -11.63
N ASN A 31 31.13 -2.26 -12.47
CA ASN A 31 32.36 -1.53 -12.28
C ASN A 31 32.22 -0.28 -11.38
N ILE A 32 30.98 0.02 -10.91
CA ILE A 32 30.73 1.15 -10.03
C ILE A 32 31.13 0.78 -8.60
N THR A 33 32.04 1.55 -8.02
CA THR A 33 32.57 1.33 -6.66
C THR A 33 31.82 2.06 -5.57
N GLU A 34 31.12 3.15 -5.93
CA GLU A 34 30.34 3.95 -4.99
C GLU A 34 29.14 4.60 -5.69
N TYR A 35 27.97 4.53 -5.09
CA TYR A 35 26.70 5.05 -5.61
C TYR A 35 26.40 6.43 -5.02
N ARG A 36 27.02 7.48 -5.58
CA ARG A 36 26.88 8.86 -5.10
C ARG A 36 25.73 9.61 -5.74
N HIS A 37 25.55 9.43 -7.05
CA HIS A 37 24.65 10.23 -7.86
C HIS A 37 23.80 9.37 -8.80
N CYS A 38 22.60 9.88 -9.14
CA CYS A 38 21.83 9.40 -10.29
C CYS A 38 21.61 10.54 -11.30
N LEU A 39 21.38 10.19 -12.55
CA LEU A 39 21.04 11.13 -13.61
C LEU A 39 19.51 11.22 -13.73
N VAL A 40 19.02 12.46 -13.76
CA VAL A 40 17.62 12.78 -14.08
C VAL A 40 17.60 13.68 -15.30
N GLU A 41 16.82 13.30 -16.30
CA GLU A 41 16.52 14.12 -17.48
C GLU A 41 15.13 13.82 -18.03
N SER A 42 14.61 14.70 -18.86
CA SER A 42 13.36 14.51 -19.61
C SER A 42 13.56 14.89 -21.07
N ASP A 43 13.06 14.04 -21.97
CA ASP A 43 13.08 14.32 -23.42
C ASP A 43 11.82 15.01 -23.91
N THR A 44 10.81 15.12 -23.07
CA THR A 44 9.46 15.60 -23.43
C THR A 44 9.14 17.00 -22.89
N LEU A 45 9.70 17.36 -21.72
CA LEU A 45 9.48 18.67 -21.10
C LEU A 45 10.42 19.72 -21.67
N SER A 46 9.96 20.98 -21.72
CA SER A 46 10.83 22.12 -22.02
C SER A 46 11.92 22.30 -20.96
N VAL A 47 13.04 22.93 -21.30
CA VAL A 47 14.15 23.19 -20.39
C VAL A 47 13.69 24.00 -19.17
N GLU A 48 12.80 24.97 -19.39
CA GLU A 48 12.21 25.83 -18.36
C GLU A 48 11.36 25.03 -17.38
N GLU A 49 10.55 24.09 -17.87
CA GLU A 49 9.72 23.22 -17.04
C GLU A 49 10.57 22.22 -16.25
N GLN A 50 11.57 21.62 -16.87
CA GLN A 50 12.52 20.74 -16.20
C GLN A 50 13.18 21.47 -15.02
N TRP A 51 13.69 22.68 -15.27
CA TRP A 51 14.31 23.52 -14.25
C TRP A 51 13.33 23.87 -13.12
N ARG A 52 12.14 24.38 -13.49
CA ARG A 52 11.11 24.80 -12.54
C ARG A 52 10.68 23.66 -11.61
N ILE A 53 10.46 22.46 -12.14
CA ILE A 53 10.01 21.33 -11.31
C ILE A 53 11.13 20.92 -10.34
N VAL A 54 12.34 20.70 -10.81
CA VAL A 54 13.46 20.23 -9.98
C VAL A 54 13.79 21.24 -8.88
N THR A 55 13.79 22.53 -9.19
CA THR A 55 14.07 23.58 -8.19
C THR A 55 12.93 23.74 -7.19
N SER A 56 11.66 23.67 -7.63
CA SER A 56 10.51 23.75 -6.73
C SER A 56 10.43 22.59 -5.73
N LEU A 57 11.01 21.46 -6.07
CA LEU A 57 11.07 20.27 -5.21
C LEU A 57 12.33 20.24 -4.33
N ASN A 58 13.19 21.26 -4.41
CA ASN A 58 14.46 21.32 -3.67
C ASN A 58 15.33 20.05 -3.83
N ILE A 59 15.32 19.41 -5.02
CA ILE A 59 16.06 18.18 -5.26
C ILE A 59 17.56 18.44 -5.09
N PRO A 60 18.29 17.59 -4.33
CA PRO A 60 19.69 17.79 -4.00
C PRO A 60 20.58 17.51 -5.23
N CYS A 61 20.78 18.47 -6.10
CA CYS A 61 21.60 18.32 -7.30
C CYS A 61 23.04 18.77 -7.04
N ALA A 62 24.00 17.90 -7.35
CA ALA A 62 25.41 18.23 -7.34
C ALA A 62 25.78 19.16 -8.51
N ALA A 63 25.16 18.95 -9.68
CA ALA A 63 25.34 19.79 -10.85
C ALA A 63 24.11 19.72 -11.77
N VAL A 64 23.92 20.78 -12.56
CA VAL A 64 22.94 20.82 -13.66
C VAL A 64 23.65 21.22 -14.93
N VAL A 65 23.53 20.38 -15.95
CA VAL A 65 24.21 20.58 -17.24
C VAL A 65 23.19 20.68 -18.36
N PHE A 66 23.19 21.75 -19.11
CA PHE A 66 22.45 21.81 -20.37
C PHE A 66 23.14 20.91 -21.41
N SER A 67 22.37 19.97 -21.97
CA SER A 67 22.91 18.92 -22.85
C SER A 67 23.33 19.38 -24.25
N GLY A 68 23.15 20.68 -24.56
CA GLY A 68 23.33 21.20 -25.90
C GLY A 68 22.24 20.74 -26.88
N GLY A 69 21.05 20.46 -26.39
CA GLY A 69 19.87 20.06 -27.14
C GLY A 69 18.61 20.53 -26.44
N LYS A 70 17.74 19.61 -26.06
CA LYS A 70 16.43 19.91 -25.47
C LYS A 70 16.28 19.48 -24.00
N SER A 71 17.35 18.93 -23.37
CA SER A 71 17.26 18.42 -22.02
C SER A 71 18.30 19.02 -21.07
N LEU A 72 17.96 19.03 -19.77
CA LEU A 72 18.85 19.27 -18.65
C LEU A 72 19.25 17.95 -18.02
N HIS A 73 20.53 17.78 -17.74
CA HIS A 73 21.07 16.69 -16.96
C HIS A 73 21.19 17.13 -15.50
N PHE A 74 20.30 16.69 -14.66
CA PHE A 74 20.38 16.89 -13.21
C PHE A 74 21.15 15.73 -12.59
N ILE A 75 22.31 16.01 -12.03
CA ILE A 75 23.14 15.04 -11.31
C ILE A 75 22.71 15.08 -9.84
N VAL A 76 21.82 14.18 -9.46
CA VAL A 76 21.16 14.18 -8.14
C VAL A 76 21.99 13.38 -7.14
N LYS A 77 22.22 13.96 -5.96
CA LYS A 77 22.94 13.31 -4.84
C LYS A 77 22.05 12.25 -4.21
N VAL A 78 22.37 10.97 -4.37
CA VAL A 78 21.64 9.86 -3.74
C VAL A 78 22.37 9.27 -2.54
N HIS A 79 23.70 9.45 -2.43
CA HIS A 79 24.53 9.08 -1.28
C HIS A 79 24.29 7.65 -0.74
N ALA A 80 24.19 6.66 -1.62
CA ALA A 80 23.94 5.27 -1.23
C ALA A 80 25.20 4.48 -0.84
N GLY A 81 26.40 5.12 -0.87
CA GLY A 81 27.66 4.48 -0.54
C GLY A 81 27.97 3.31 -1.46
N GLN A 82 28.26 2.14 -0.90
CA GLN A 82 28.49 0.90 -1.64
C GLN A 82 27.24 0.01 -1.73
N ASN A 83 26.09 0.47 -1.25
CA ASN A 83 24.86 -0.33 -1.19
C ASN A 83 24.02 -0.14 -2.46
N ARG A 84 24.08 -1.10 -3.38
CA ARG A 84 23.32 -1.10 -4.64
C ARG A 84 21.80 -1.07 -4.40
N LYS A 85 21.31 -1.87 -3.48
CA LYS A 85 19.86 -1.91 -3.18
C LYS A 85 19.36 -0.55 -2.69
N LEU A 86 20.11 0.10 -1.80
CA LEU A 86 19.78 1.43 -1.32
C LEU A 86 19.76 2.46 -2.45
N TYR A 87 20.68 2.34 -3.41
CA TYR A 87 20.69 3.18 -4.61
C TYR A 87 19.40 3.00 -5.41
N ASP A 88 19.05 1.76 -5.74
CA ASP A 88 17.88 1.44 -6.53
C ASP A 88 16.58 1.93 -5.83
N ASP A 89 16.44 1.71 -4.52
CA ASP A 89 15.33 2.20 -3.70
C ASP A 89 15.23 3.75 -3.74
N ARG A 90 16.34 4.46 -3.61
CA ARG A 90 16.38 5.93 -3.67
C ARG A 90 16.05 6.48 -5.05
N VAL A 91 16.56 5.88 -6.09
CA VAL A 91 16.24 6.26 -7.48
C VAL A 91 14.76 6.05 -7.77
N GLN A 92 14.19 4.93 -7.35
CA GLN A 92 12.76 4.67 -7.49
C GLN A 92 11.92 5.71 -6.74
N GLN A 93 12.29 6.03 -5.50
CA GLN A 93 11.62 7.07 -4.70
C GLN A 93 11.69 8.44 -5.38
N LEU A 94 12.85 8.83 -5.89
CA LEU A 94 13.06 10.10 -6.61
C LEU A 94 12.16 10.17 -7.86
N TYR A 95 12.14 9.10 -8.66
CA TYR A 95 11.36 9.05 -9.89
C TYR A 95 9.87 9.12 -9.60
N SER A 96 9.39 8.39 -8.58
CA SER A 96 7.99 8.47 -8.14
C SER A 96 7.58 9.87 -7.69
N VAL A 97 8.48 10.60 -7.01
CA VAL A 97 8.22 12.00 -6.64
C VAL A 97 8.17 12.88 -7.89
N LEU A 98 9.15 12.77 -8.78
CA LEU A 98 9.23 13.57 -10.00
C LEU A 98 7.98 13.37 -10.89
N GLU A 99 7.57 12.14 -11.12
CA GLU A 99 6.36 11.80 -11.88
C GLU A 99 5.10 12.41 -11.25
N ARG A 100 4.97 12.32 -9.92
CA ARG A 100 3.86 12.94 -9.17
C ARG A 100 3.75 14.45 -9.41
N TYR A 101 4.89 15.12 -9.63
CA TYR A 101 4.95 16.55 -9.92
C TYR A 101 5.04 16.87 -11.42
N GLY A 102 4.87 15.85 -12.30
CA GLY A 102 4.76 16.00 -13.75
C GLY A 102 6.07 16.05 -14.50
N PHE A 103 7.16 15.67 -13.86
CA PHE A 103 8.40 15.45 -14.53
C PHE A 103 8.40 14.05 -15.17
N GLN A 104 8.27 13.99 -16.49
CA GLN A 104 8.37 12.73 -17.22
C GLN A 104 9.85 12.34 -17.33
N VAL A 105 10.28 11.44 -16.45
CA VAL A 105 11.67 11.01 -16.35
C VAL A 105 11.99 10.01 -17.47
N ASP A 106 13.17 10.16 -18.11
CA ASP A 106 13.71 9.08 -18.92
C ASP A 106 14.19 7.92 -18.03
N THR A 107 13.40 6.86 -17.97
CA THR A 107 13.65 5.68 -17.11
C THR A 107 14.89 4.88 -17.51
N GLN A 108 15.49 5.12 -18.69
CA GLN A 108 16.75 4.50 -19.09
C GLN A 108 17.93 5.01 -18.26
N ASN A 109 17.80 6.14 -17.58
CA ASN A 109 18.85 6.79 -16.81
C ASN A 109 18.99 6.31 -15.35
N LYS A 110 18.23 5.32 -14.93
CA LYS A 110 18.24 4.80 -13.54
C LYS A 110 19.48 4.00 -13.17
N ASN A 111 20.26 3.53 -14.13
CA ASN A 111 21.47 2.74 -13.87
C ASN A 111 22.64 3.59 -13.36
N PRO A 112 23.47 3.12 -12.40
CA PRO A 112 24.54 3.90 -11.77
C PRO A 112 25.75 4.16 -12.67
N SER A 113 25.94 3.39 -13.74
CA SER A 113 26.99 3.58 -14.72
C SER A 113 26.70 4.70 -15.74
N ARG A 114 25.55 5.36 -15.61
CA ARG A 114 25.12 6.40 -16.56
C ARG A 114 26.12 7.53 -16.67
N LEU A 115 26.23 8.06 -17.89
CA LEU A 115 27.12 9.18 -18.22
C LEU A 115 26.29 10.46 -18.37
N SER A 116 26.79 11.56 -17.83
CA SER A 116 26.31 12.91 -18.10
C SER A 116 27.11 13.59 -19.19
N ARG A 117 26.60 14.66 -19.76
CA ARG A 117 27.28 15.50 -20.71
C ARG A 117 28.41 16.28 -20.02
N LEU A 118 29.57 16.40 -20.69
CA LEU A 118 30.69 17.18 -20.19
C LEU A 118 30.50 18.67 -20.58
N PRO A 119 30.42 19.60 -19.62
CA PRO A 119 30.30 21.03 -19.92
C PRO A 119 31.52 21.57 -20.69
N GLY A 120 31.26 22.58 -21.49
CA GLY A 120 32.32 23.25 -22.28
C GLY A 120 32.48 22.69 -23.69
N ILE A 121 31.88 21.59 -24.02
CA ILE A 121 31.96 20.92 -25.33
C ILE A 121 30.79 21.33 -26.24
N TRP A 122 31.06 21.49 -27.52
CA TRP A 122 30.05 21.79 -28.52
C TRP A 122 29.33 20.52 -28.99
N ARG A 123 28.01 20.60 -29.13
CA ARG A 123 27.14 19.59 -29.76
C ARG A 123 26.48 20.24 -30.98
N GLY A 124 27.04 20.01 -32.15
CA GLY A 124 26.61 20.74 -33.33
C GLY A 124 26.83 22.24 -33.17
N ARG A 125 25.77 23.03 -33.20
CA ARG A 125 25.84 24.50 -33.06
C ARG A 125 25.61 24.99 -31.61
N GLN A 126 25.31 24.09 -30.67
CA GLN A 126 25.05 24.46 -29.27
C GLN A 126 26.12 23.91 -28.35
N LYS A 127 26.49 24.72 -27.36
CA LYS A 127 27.48 24.35 -26.35
C LYS A 127 26.80 23.66 -25.17
N GLN A 128 27.40 22.59 -24.65
CA GLN A 128 27.01 21.99 -23.38
C GLN A 128 27.48 22.89 -22.26
N VAL A 129 26.59 23.32 -21.37
CA VAL A 129 26.89 24.37 -20.38
C VAL A 129 26.56 23.86 -18.97
N LEU A 130 27.48 24.06 -18.03
CA LEU A 130 27.21 23.92 -16.61
C LEU A 130 26.35 25.12 -16.18
N LEU A 131 25.10 24.86 -15.82
CA LEU A 131 24.13 25.90 -15.43
C LEU A 131 24.22 26.22 -13.95
N ALA A 132 24.38 25.20 -13.12
CA ALA A 132 24.44 25.35 -11.67
C ALA A 132 25.18 24.19 -11.00
N THR A 133 25.66 24.44 -9.79
CA THR A 133 26.20 23.41 -8.87
C THR A 133 25.58 23.56 -7.50
N ASN A 134 25.40 22.43 -6.79
CA ASN A 134 24.90 22.38 -5.42
C ASN A 134 23.62 23.18 -5.22
N ILE A 135 22.58 22.89 -6.03
CA ILE A 135 21.25 23.44 -5.85
C ILE A 135 20.33 22.47 -5.09
N GLY A 136 19.27 23.01 -4.49
CA GLY A 136 18.33 22.26 -3.66
C GLY A 136 18.89 21.95 -2.28
N CYS A 137 18.42 20.86 -1.68
CA CYS A 137 18.90 20.39 -0.38
C CYS A 137 20.38 20.00 -0.42
N GLU A 138 21.07 20.05 0.70
CA GLU A 138 22.48 19.66 0.77
C GLU A 138 22.66 18.15 0.62
N SER A 139 21.71 17.37 1.15
CA SER A 139 21.78 15.91 1.16
C SER A 139 20.45 15.24 0.80
N TRP A 140 20.52 13.95 0.48
CA TRP A 140 19.35 13.09 0.29
C TRP A 140 18.48 13.02 1.55
N GLN A 141 19.10 12.88 2.71
CA GLN A 141 18.42 12.77 4.00
C GLN A 141 17.59 14.01 4.30
N GLU A 142 18.16 15.19 4.10
CA GLU A 142 17.45 16.46 4.24
C GLU A 142 16.27 16.54 3.27
N TRP A 143 16.45 16.15 2.02
CA TRP A 143 15.40 16.21 1.00
C TRP A 143 14.22 15.29 1.30
N VAL A 144 14.46 14.09 1.81
CA VAL A 144 13.40 13.09 2.08
C VAL A 144 12.49 13.53 3.21
N ILE A 145 13.01 14.21 4.24
CA ILE A 145 12.22 14.66 5.40
C ILE A 145 11.44 15.95 5.14
N GLN A 146 11.72 16.67 4.05
CA GLN A 146 11.00 17.91 3.77
C GLN A 146 9.56 17.66 3.33
N PRO A 147 8.56 18.29 3.98
CA PRO A 147 7.18 18.26 3.52
C PRO A 147 7.06 18.99 2.18
N ARG A 148 6.31 18.41 1.25
CA ARG A 148 6.11 18.98 -0.09
C ARG A 148 4.73 19.58 -0.22
N ALA A 149 4.66 20.87 -0.59
CA ALA A 149 3.39 21.52 -0.87
C ALA A 149 2.74 20.95 -2.14
N ALA A 150 1.42 20.76 -2.08
CA ALA A 150 0.65 20.32 -3.24
C ALA A 150 0.49 21.47 -4.26
N ASN A 151 0.56 21.15 -5.54
CA ASN A 151 0.20 22.08 -6.61
C ASN A 151 -1.28 21.93 -6.97
N ILE A 152 -2.14 22.72 -6.30
CA ILE A 152 -3.58 22.63 -6.47
C ILE A 152 -4.03 23.02 -7.90
N ALA A 153 -3.39 24.02 -8.51
CA ALA A 153 -3.72 24.41 -9.89
C ALA A 153 -3.50 23.26 -10.87
N ARG A 154 -2.42 22.51 -10.68
CA ARG A 154 -2.17 21.29 -11.47
C ARG A 154 -3.19 20.20 -11.20
N TRP A 155 -3.55 19.97 -9.92
CA TRP A 155 -4.55 18.95 -9.58
C TRP A 155 -5.89 19.22 -10.26
N VAL A 156 -6.31 20.50 -10.32
CA VAL A 156 -7.55 20.90 -11.00
C VAL A 156 -7.43 20.74 -12.53
N ALA A 157 -6.23 20.94 -13.08
CA ALA A 157 -5.98 20.87 -14.52
C ALA A 157 -5.72 19.46 -15.08
N THR A 158 -5.56 18.45 -14.22
CA THR A 158 -5.25 17.06 -14.62
C THR A 158 -6.29 16.10 -14.05
N GLU A 159 -6.50 14.98 -14.77
CA GLU A 159 -7.32 13.89 -14.26
C GLU A 159 -6.71 13.30 -12.98
N PRO A 160 -7.53 13.06 -11.93
CA PRO A 160 -7.05 12.42 -10.72
C PRO A 160 -6.64 10.96 -10.99
N PRO A 161 -5.69 10.41 -10.22
CA PRO A 161 -5.37 8.99 -10.29
C PRO A 161 -6.62 8.14 -10.02
N ILE A 162 -6.80 7.08 -10.81
CA ILE A 162 -7.92 6.15 -10.64
C ILE A 162 -7.83 5.51 -9.24
N GLN A 163 -8.90 5.65 -8.44
CA GLN A 163 -9.00 4.96 -7.16
C GLN A 163 -9.12 3.45 -7.41
N ARG A 164 -8.18 2.68 -6.88
CA ARG A 164 -8.19 1.23 -6.96
C ARG A 164 -8.83 0.62 -5.73
N PHE A 165 -9.35 -0.59 -5.88
CA PHE A 165 -10.08 -1.29 -4.83
C PHE A 165 -9.63 -2.74 -4.73
N VAL A 166 -9.63 -3.28 -3.52
CA VAL A 166 -9.62 -4.72 -3.26
C VAL A 166 -11.02 -5.30 -3.53
N PHE A 167 -12.04 -4.67 -2.96
CA PHE A 167 -13.45 -4.94 -3.27
C PHE A 167 -14.09 -3.67 -3.82
N LYS A 168 -14.58 -3.74 -5.05
CA LYS A 168 -15.03 -2.61 -5.86
C LYS A 168 -16.01 -1.70 -5.12
N GLY A 169 -15.70 -0.42 -5.04
CA GLY A 169 -16.51 0.59 -4.39
C GLY A 169 -16.55 0.53 -2.86
N ILE A 170 -15.94 -0.50 -2.22
CA ILE A 170 -16.06 -0.73 -0.77
C ILE A 170 -14.72 -0.69 -0.07
N VAL A 171 -13.72 -1.46 -0.51
CA VAL A 171 -12.41 -1.55 0.15
C VAL A 171 -11.34 -0.92 -0.73
N PRO A 172 -11.02 0.38 -0.54
CA PRO A 172 -10.04 1.06 -1.36
C PRO A 172 -8.60 0.65 -0.99
N GLU A 173 -7.73 0.51 -1.99
CA GLU A 173 -6.29 0.38 -1.77
C GLU A 173 -5.73 1.65 -1.11
N GLY A 174 -4.67 1.50 -0.34
CA GLY A 174 -4.10 2.58 0.46
C GLY A 174 -4.85 2.87 1.76
N ALA A 175 -5.94 2.15 2.08
CA ALA A 175 -6.75 2.36 3.27
C ALA A 175 -6.55 1.27 4.33
N ILE A 176 -6.79 1.63 5.59
CA ILE A 176 -7.08 0.68 6.66
C ILE A 176 -8.59 0.54 6.74
N CYS A 177 -9.07 -0.70 6.67
CA CYS A 177 -10.48 -1.08 6.72
C CYS A 177 -10.66 -2.17 7.78
N GLY A 178 -11.88 -2.55 8.13
CA GLY A 178 -12.05 -3.67 9.03
C GLY A 178 -13.47 -3.94 9.51
N ILE A 179 -13.55 -4.87 10.46
CA ILE A 179 -14.78 -5.26 11.14
C ILE A 179 -14.61 -5.12 12.65
N ASP A 180 -15.54 -4.39 13.26
CA ASP A 180 -15.75 -4.35 14.70
C ASP A 180 -16.92 -5.25 15.08
N ALA A 181 -16.71 -6.20 15.99
CA ALA A 181 -17.80 -7.05 16.48
C ALA A 181 -17.46 -7.71 17.81
N LYS A 182 -18.49 -8.16 18.52
CA LYS A 182 -18.35 -9.10 19.65
C LYS A 182 -17.81 -10.45 19.20
N GLY A 183 -17.24 -11.19 20.14
CA GLY A 183 -16.93 -12.60 19.95
C GLY A 183 -18.17 -13.42 19.53
N GLY A 184 -18.00 -14.43 18.71
CA GLY A 184 -19.05 -15.36 18.30
C GLY A 184 -19.97 -14.90 17.16
N LEU A 185 -19.92 -13.65 16.72
CA LEU A 185 -20.76 -13.15 15.60
C LEU A 185 -20.27 -13.60 14.22
N GLY A 186 -19.10 -14.21 14.12
CA GLY A 186 -18.62 -14.79 12.85
C GLY A 186 -17.62 -13.92 12.07
N LYS A 187 -16.92 -12.97 12.73
CA LYS A 187 -15.85 -12.17 12.10
C LYS A 187 -14.87 -13.03 11.30
N GLY A 188 -14.30 -14.06 11.94
CA GLY A 188 -13.32 -14.95 11.29
C GLY A 188 -13.91 -15.64 10.06
N TRP A 189 -15.16 -16.12 10.09
CA TRP A 189 -15.84 -16.71 8.94
C TRP A 189 -15.97 -15.72 7.77
N ILE A 190 -16.42 -14.49 8.07
CA ILE A 190 -16.53 -13.43 7.05
C ILE A 190 -15.17 -13.12 6.47
N THR A 191 -14.15 -12.91 7.32
CA THR A 191 -12.79 -12.56 6.89
C THR A 191 -12.18 -13.67 6.02
N GLN A 192 -12.33 -14.94 6.42
CA GLN A 192 -11.86 -16.08 5.62
C GLN A 192 -12.59 -16.18 4.29
N THR A 193 -13.90 -15.91 4.26
CA THR A 193 -14.67 -15.84 3.00
C THR A 193 -14.17 -14.70 2.10
N LEU A 194 -13.88 -13.52 2.66
CA LEU A 194 -13.29 -12.39 1.91
C LEU A 194 -11.89 -12.70 1.40
N ILE A 195 -11.05 -13.38 2.19
CA ILE A 195 -9.72 -13.84 1.76
C ILE A 195 -9.83 -14.78 0.56
N MET A 196 -10.69 -15.80 0.63
CA MET A 196 -10.89 -16.74 -0.48
C MET A 196 -11.47 -16.04 -1.72
N SER A 197 -12.39 -15.09 -1.52
CA SER A 197 -12.93 -14.24 -2.59
C SER A 197 -11.82 -13.42 -3.27
N ALA A 198 -10.96 -12.76 -2.50
CA ALA A 198 -9.84 -11.97 -3.00
C ALA A 198 -8.82 -12.83 -3.76
N CYS A 199 -8.45 -14.00 -3.21
CA CYS A 199 -7.49 -14.92 -3.84
C CYS A 199 -7.98 -15.46 -5.18
N THR A 200 -9.26 -15.78 -5.29
CA THR A 200 -9.84 -16.39 -6.50
C THR A 200 -10.39 -15.40 -7.52
N GLY A 201 -10.78 -14.21 -7.07
CA GLY A 201 -11.53 -13.25 -7.86
C GLY A 201 -13.03 -13.58 -7.98
N LYS A 202 -13.52 -14.64 -7.28
CA LYS A 202 -14.95 -14.98 -7.21
C LYS A 202 -15.67 -14.09 -6.19
N THR A 203 -16.83 -13.60 -6.55
CA THR A 203 -17.73 -12.93 -5.60
C THR A 203 -18.40 -13.98 -4.73
N LEU A 204 -18.01 -14.06 -3.45
CA LEU A 204 -18.59 -14.99 -2.47
C LEU A 204 -19.66 -14.30 -1.61
N LEU A 205 -19.48 -13.04 -1.28
CA LEU A 205 -20.50 -12.19 -0.69
C LEU A 205 -20.87 -11.12 -1.72
N GLU A 206 -22.12 -11.02 -2.11
CA GLU A 206 -22.61 -10.18 -3.22
C GLU A 206 -22.17 -8.71 -3.11
N THR A 207 -22.08 -8.19 -1.88
CA THR A 207 -21.65 -6.83 -1.61
C THR A 207 -20.13 -6.64 -1.85
N PHE A 208 -19.32 -7.69 -1.67
CA PHE A 208 -17.86 -7.61 -1.76
C PHE A 208 -17.35 -8.21 -3.08
N ILE A 209 -17.46 -7.44 -4.15
CA ILE A 209 -17.02 -7.85 -5.50
C ILE A 209 -15.52 -7.62 -5.62
N PRO A 210 -14.67 -8.67 -5.70
CA PRO A 210 -13.23 -8.49 -5.82
C PRO A 210 -12.85 -7.86 -7.18
N ASP A 211 -11.77 -7.08 -7.18
CA ASP A 211 -11.20 -6.51 -8.41
C ASP A 211 -10.21 -7.49 -9.06
N GLY A 212 -10.72 -8.68 -9.41
CA GLY A 212 -9.96 -9.81 -9.91
C GLY A 212 -9.21 -10.57 -8.81
N PRO A 213 -8.53 -11.69 -9.17
CA PRO A 213 -7.70 -12.45 -8.25
C PRO A 213 -6.48 -11.65 -7.80
N MET A 214 -6.12 -11.75 -6.52
CA MET A 214 -5.05 -10.96 -5.96
C MET A 214 -4.32 -11.66 -4.80
N LYS A 215 -3.08 -11.26 -4.57
CA LYS A 215 -2.28 -11.76 -3.45
C LYS A 215 -2.78 -11.20 -2.12
N VAL A 216 -2.86 -12.08 -1.12
CA VAL A 216 -3.29 -11.78 0.25
C VAL A 216 -2.21 -12.24 1.23
N LEU A 217 -1.84 -11.37 2.16
CA LEU A 217 -1.02 -11.70 3.32
C LEU A 217 -1.93 -11.73 4.55
N TRP A 218 -2.00 -12.85 5.27
CA TRP A 218 -2.88 -13.02 6.41
C TRP A 218 -2.12 -13.40 7.67
N LEU A 219 -2.22 -12.56 8.67
CA LEU A 219 -1.74 -12.78 10.03
C LEU A 219 -2.95 -13.22 10.86
N GLU A 220 -2.92 -14.47 11.32
CA GLU A 220 -3.98 -15.11 12.09
C GLU A 220 -3.41 -15.67 13.39
N SER A 221 -3.98 -15.32 14.52
CA SER A 221 -3.42 -15.69 15.82
C SER A 221 -4.41 -16.30 16.81
N GLU A 222 -5.69 -16.34 16.46
CA GLU A 222 -6.75 -16.81 17.36
C GLU A 222 -7.03 -18.30 17.19
N ASP A 223 -7.13 -18.74 15.95
CA ASP A 223 -7.50 -20.12 15.62
C ASP A 223 -6.27 -20.98 15.25
N PRO A 224 -6.22 -22.25 15.72
CA PRO A 224 -5.19 -23.17 15.29
C PRO A 224 -5.39 -23.60 13.82
N GLU A 225 -4.31 -23.98 13.14
CA GLU A 225 -4.32 -24.39 11.73
C GLU A 225 -5.39 -25.46 11.43
N SER A 226 -5.60 -26.41 12.35
CA SER A 226 -6.63 -27.46 12.20
C SER A 226 -8.05 -26.91 12.12
N GLU A 227 -8.35 -25.81 12.83
CA GLU A 227 -9.68 -25.16 12.76
C GLU A 227 -9.81 -24.36 11.47
N LEU A 228 -8.77 -23.62 11.08
CA LEU A 228 -8.76 -22.91 9.82
C LEU A 228 -8.94 -23.87 8.64
N HIS A 229 -8.27 -25.02 8.66
CA HIS A 229 -8.44 -26.08 7.65
C HIS A 229 -9.90 -26.52 7.55
N ARG A 230 -10.59 -26.78 8.69
CA ARG A 230 -12.02 -27.14 8.67
C ARG A 230 -12.87 -26.04 8.06
N ARG A 231 -12.62 -24.78 8.42
CA ARG A 231 -13.38 -23.63 7.91
C ARG A 231 -13.18 -23.41 6.42
N PHE A 232 -11.94 -23.42 5.96
CA PHE A 232 -11.63 -23.29 4.52
C PHE A 232 -12.30 -24.40 3.70
N LYS A 233 -12.28 -25.64 4.18
CA LYS A 233 -12.95 -26.78 3.53
C LYS A 233 -14.46 -26.55 3.44
N LYS A 234 -15.09 -26.06 4.51
CA LYS A 234 -16.53 -25.75 4.52
C LYS A 234 -16.89 -24.58 3.61
N ILE A 235 -16.09 -23.50 3.61
CA ILE A 235 -16.30 -22.37 2.71
C ILE A 235 -16.15 -22.83 1.26
N ALA A 236 -15.12 -23.58 0.92
CA ALA A 236 -14.90 -24.09 -0.43
C ALA A 236 -16.10 -24.95 -0.90
N ALA A 237 -16.63 -25.82 -0.03
CA ALA A 237 -17.81 -26.63 -0.34
C ALA A 237 -19.08 -25.77 -0.48
N ALA A 238 -19.31 -24.81 0.42
CA ALA A 238 -20.48 -23.94 0.39
C ALA A 238 -20.58 -23.05 -0.83
N TYR A 239 -19.43 -22.68 -1.41
CA TYR A 239 -19.32 -21.82 -2.60
C TYR A 239 -18.85 -22.56 -3.85
N GLU A 240 -18.90 -23.90 -3.83
CA GLU A 240 -18.63 -24.78 -4.99
C GLU A 240 -17.28 -24.45 -5.66
N PHE A 241 -16.20 -24.47 -4.88
CA PHE A 241 -14.88 -24.21 -5.39
C PHE A 241 -14.40 -25.36 -6.31
N THR A 242 -13.92 -24.99 -7.47
CA THR A 242 -13.26 -25.89 -8.42
C THR A 242 -11.80 -26.11 -8.02
N GLU A 243 -11.13 -27.10 -8.63
CA GLU A 243 -9.68 -27.30 -8.48
C GLU A 243 -8.90 -26.04 -8.89
N TRP A 244 -9.35 -25.31 -9.90
CA TRP A 244 -8.76 -24.05 -10.32
C TRP A 244 -8.88 -22.96 -9.26
N ASP A 245 -10.01 -22.86 -8.58
CA ASP A 245 -10.17 -21.92 -7.47
C ASP A 245 -9.23 -22.25 -6.30
N LEU A 246 -9.08 -23.53 -5.98
CA LEU A 246 -8.15 -23.99 -4.93
C LEU A 246 -6.69 -23.72 -5.32
N HIS A 247 -6.33 -23.94 -6.59
CA HIS A 247 -5.00 -23.58 -7.10
C HIS A 247 -4.71 -22.07 -6.94
N ARG A 248 -5.67 -21.22 -7.33
CA ARG A 248 -5.54 -19.77 -7.13
C ARG A 248 -5.39 -19.39 -5.66
N CYS A 249 -6.11 -20.03 -4.75
CA CYS A 249 -5.92 -19.81 -3.32
C CYS A 249 -4.49 -20.14 -2.89
N SER A 250 -3.91 -21.26 -3.36
CA SER A 250 -2.55 -21.64 -3.00
C SER A 250 -1.47 -20.72 -3.55
N GLU A 251 -1.69 -20.13 -4.71
CA GLU A 251 -0.76 -19.16 -5.31
C GLU A 251 -0.86 -17.75 -4.68
N ASN A 252 -2.07 -17.37 -4.26
CA ASN A 252 -2.38 -16.00 -3.87
C ASN A 252 -2.47 -15.78 -2.35
N LEU A 253 -2.41 -16.84 -1.52
CA LEU A 253 -2.48 -16.70 -0.07
C LEU A 253 -1.15 -17.03 0.58
N ILE A 254 -0.61 -16.06 1.35
CA ILE A 254 0.39 -16.33 2.39
C ILE A 254 -0.31 -16.14 3.73
N ALA A 255 -0.43 -17.21 4.51
CA ALA A 255 -1.07 -17.22 5.82
C ALA A 255 -0.07 -17.64 6.91
N PHE A 256 -0.17 -17.01 8.08
CA PHE A 256 0.59 -17.33 9.29
C PHE A 256 -0.39 -17.69 10.40
N PRO A 257 -0.90 -18.94 10.43
CA PRO A 257 -1.93 -19.37 11.37
C PRO A 257 -1.37 -19.60 12.78
N GLY A 258 -2.19 -19.27 13.79
CA GLY A 258 -1.90 -19.54 15.19
C GLY A 258 -0.66 -18.81 15.75
N GLN A 259 -0.20 -17.75 15.08
CA GLN A 259 1.01 -17.02 15.46
C GLN A 259 0.68 -15.65 16.02
N SER A 260 0.79 -15.51 17.34
CA SER A 260 0.64 -14.23 18.04
C SER A 260 2.02 -13.64 18.30
N PHE A 261 2.29 -12.49 17.72
CA PHE A 261 3.50 -11.71 17.97
C PHE A 261 3.20 -10.21 17.86
N PRO A 262 3.56 -9.42 18.89
CA PRO A 262 3.29 -8.00 18.84
C PRO A 262 4.16 -7.32 17.79
N LEU A 263 3.53 -6.51 16.94
CA LEU A 263 4.22 -5.65 15.96
C LEU A 263 4.76 -4.37 16.60
N THR A 264 4.29 -4.05 17.80
CA THR A 264 4.75 -2.89 18.57
C THR A 264 5.06 -3.27 20.00
N ARG A 265 5.90 -2.45 20.66
CA ARG A 265 6.17 -2.50 22.11
C ARG A 265 6.09 -1.10 22.71
N PRO A 266 5.74 -0.96 24.02
CA PRO A 266 5.71 0.34 24.68
C PRO A 266 7.09 1.01 24.68
N ALA A 267 7.12 2.31 24.39
CA ALA A 267 8.33 3.13 24.42
C ALA A 267 8.00 4.60 24.71
N GLY A 268 8.50 5.15 25.81
CA GLY A 268 8.45 6.58 26.11
C GLY A 268 7.05 7.23 26.06
N GLY A 269 6.01 6.54 26.54
CA GLY A 269 4.62 7.01 26.46
C GLY A 269 3.94 6.81 25.10
N SER A 270 4.60 6.12 24.18
CA SER A 270 4.08 5.73 22.88
C SER A 270 4.36 4.25 22.62
N VAL A 271 4.33 3.82 21.36
CA VAL A 271 4.80 2.50 20.95
C VAL A 271 5.79 2.63 19.79
N GLU A 272 6.74 1.71 19.74
CA GLU A 272 7.71 1.58 18.64
C GLU A 272 7.57 0.22 17.95
N PRO A 273 8.00 0.09 16.68
CA PRO A 273 7.97 -1.18 15.96
C PRO A 273 8.91 -2.21 16.60
N THR A 274 8.55 -3.49 16.52
CA THR A 274 9.37 -4.63 16.89
C THR A 274 10.08 -5.22 15.68
N GLU A 275 10.97 -6.17 15.91
CA GLU A 275 11.60 -6.98 14.85
C GLU A 275 10.55 -7.75 14.03
N HIS A 276 9.42 -8.10 14.63
CA HIS A 276 8.31 -8.74 13.92
C HIS A 276 7.63 -7.77 12.93
N TYR A 277 7.51 -6.48 13.29
CA TYR A 277 7.02 -5.49 12.33
C TYR A 277 7.95 -5.36 11.12
N GLU A 278 9.26 -5.30 11.35
CA GLU A 278 10.24 -5.21 10.27
C GLU A 278 10.20 -6.47 9.38
N TRP A 279 10.00 -7.63 9.98
CA TRP A 279 9.82 -8.88 9.24
C TRP A 279 8.55 -8.86 8.38
N VAL A 280 7.39 -8.44 8.95
CA VAL A 280 6.13 -8.29 8.19
C VAL A 280 6.30 -7.27 7.08
N TYR A 281 6.91 -6.12 7.34
CA TYR A 281 7.19 -5.09 6.35
C TYR A 281 8.04 -5.63 5.19
N GLY A 282 9.07 -6.43 5.51
CA GLY A 282 9.89 -7.14 4.52
C GLY A 282 9.07 -8.12 3.68
N LYS A 283 8.17 -8.92 4.30
CA LYS A 283 7.27 -9.83 3.59
C LYS A 283 6.28 -9.11 2.68
N VAL A 284 5.73 -7.98 3.12
CA VAL A 284 4.86 -7.12 2.29
C VAL A 284 5.62 -6.62 1.06
N LYS A 285 6.85 -6.15 1.22
CA LYS A 285 7.70 -5.71 0.09
C LYS A 285 8.06 -6.85 -0.87
N GLU A 286 8.36 -8.02 -0.35
CA GLU A 286 8.71 -9.21 -1.14
C GLU A 286 7.51 -9.74 -1.92
N TYR A 287 6.39 -9.93 -1.24
CA TYR A 287 5.22 -10.62 -1.78
C TYR A 287 4.29 -9.71 -2.58
N GLN A 288 4.29 -8.40 -2.28
CA GLN A 288 3.43 -7.39 -2.93
C GLN A 288 1.92 -7.73 -2.83
N PRO A 289 1.36 -8.00 -1.64
CA PRO A 289 -0.05 -8.31 -1.48
C PRO A 289 -0.92 -7.07 -1.72
N ARG A 290 -2.09 -7.24 -2.33
CA ARG A 290 -3.10 -6.16 -2.42
C ARG A 290 -3.98 -6.07 -1.17
N LEU A 291 -4.07 -7.15 -0.41
CA LEU A 291 -4.79 -7.22 0.86
C LEU A 291 -3.89 -7.78 1.95
N ILE A 292 -3.79 -7.06 3.07
CA ILE A 292 -3.08 -7.48 4.28
C ILE A 292 -4.13 -7.61 5.38
N VAL A 293 -4.24 -8.77 6.03
CA VAL A 293 -5.27 -9.07 7.03
C VAL A 293 -4.63 -9.31 8.38
N LEU A 294 -5.14 -8.66 9.43
CA LEU A 294 -4.79 -8.89 10.84
C LEU A 294 -6.02 -9.41 11.59
N ASP A 295 -5.95 -10.61 12.13
CA ASP A 295 -7.05 -11.27 12.85
C ASP A 295 -6.56 -11.94 14.15
N PRO A 296 -6.92 -11.39 15.32
CA PRO A 296 -7.46 -10.06 15.57
C PRO A 296 -6.34 -9.02 15.82
N ARG A 297 -6.68 -7.74 15.76
CA ARG A 297 -5.76 -6.62 16.03
C ARG A 297 -5.06 -6.73 17.39
N SER A 298 -5.78 -7.11 18.43
CA SER A 298 -5.28 -7.16 19.81
C SER A 298 -4.03 -8.03 20.00
N HIS A 299 -3.87 -9.08 19.21
CA HIS A 299 -2.72 -9.97 19.30
C HIS A 299 -1.46 -9.44 18.61
N TYR A 300 -1.62 -8.44 17.74
CA TYR A 300 -0.52 -7.79 17.02
C TYR A 300 -0.19 -6.40 17.56
N TYR A 301 -0.99 -5.92 18.51
CA TYR A 301 -0.79 -4.63 19.16
C TYR A 301 -0.18 -4.84 20.56
N GLY A 302 0.99 -4.27 20.80
CA GLY A 302 1.73 -4.43 22.05
C GLY A 302 1.68 -3.19 22.94
N GLY A 303 0.60 -2.40 22.94
CA GLY A 303 0.41 -1.22 23.78
C GLY A 303 -0.89 -1.24 24.58
N ASP A 304 -1.21 -0.12 25.24
CA ASP A 304 -2.49 0.06 25.95
C ASP A 304 -3.60 0.42 24.94
N GLU A 305 -4.60 -0.44 24.82
CA GLU A 305 -5.76 -0.24 23.92
C GLU A 305 -6.60 1.01 24.27
N ASN A 306 -6.48 1.55 25.47
CA ASN A 306 -7.17 2.76 25.91
C ASN A 306 -6.37 4.03 25.65
N ASP A 307 -5.09 3.93 25.30
CA ASP A 307 -4.24 5.07 24.98
C ASP A 307 -4.33 5.43 23.49
N ASN A 308 -4.99 6.54 23.19
CA ASN A 308 -5.18 7.02 21.82
C ASN A 308 -3.85 7.34 21.12
N THR A 309 -2.81 7.77 21.83
CA THR A 309 -1.50 8.08 21.24
C THR A 309 -0.83 6.79 20.76
N GLN A 310 -0.82 5.78 21.62
CA GLN A 310 -0.24 4.49 21.29
C GLN A 310 -1.00 3.78 20.16
N VAL A 311 -2.33 3.73 20.27
CA VAL A 311 -3.18 3.16 19.19
C VAL A 311 -3.00 3.94 17.88
N GLY A 312 -2.95 5.27 17.94
CA GLY A 312 -2.71 6.12 16.76
C GLY A 312 -1.37 5.81 16.08
N ARG A 313 -0.30 5.62 16.87
CA ARG A 313 1.02 5.24 16.32
C ARG A 313 1.00 3.87 15.68
N PHE A 314 0.38 2.88 16.31
CA PHE A 314 0.20 1.54 15.71
C PHE A 314 -0.56 1.59 14.38
N MET A 315 -1.67 2.34 14.33
CA MET A 315 -2.42 2.53 13.08
C MET A 315 -1.59 3.24 12.01
N GLY A 316 -0.69 4.14 12.43
CA GLY A 316 0.31 4.77 11.55
C GLY A 316 1.23 3.74 10.90
N LEU A 317 1.75 2.78 11.68
CA LEU A 317 2.58 1.68 11.18
C LEU A 317 1.79 0.77 10.21
N LEU A 318 0.53 0.45 10.51
CA LEU A 318 -0.32 -0.28 9.55
C LEU A 318 -0.53 0.51 8.25
N LYS A 319 -0.63 1.84 8.35
CA LYS A 319 -0.72 2.70 7.16
C LYS A 319 0.58 2.67 6.33
N GLU A 320 1.73 2.57 6.97
CA GLU A 320 3.02 2.40 6.28
C GLU A 320 3.05 1.11 5.45
N LEU A 321 2.46 0.00 5.96
CA LEU A 321 2.33 -1.25 5.19
C LEU A 321 1.54 -1.06 3.88
N THR A 322 0.50 -0.20 3.87
CA THR A 322 -0.26 0.06 2.63
C THR A 322 0.59 0.73 1.55
N GLY A 323 1.58 1.52 1.94
CA GLY A 323 2.51 2.22 1.04
C GLY A 323 3.75 1.41 0.66
N ALA A 324 3.98 0.24 1.31
CA ALA A 324 5.10 -0.64 1.01
C ALA A 324 4.89 -1.50 -0.25
N VAL A 325 3.69 -1.49 -0.80
CA VAL A 325 3.30 -2.17 -2.05
C VAL A 325 3.31 -1.16 -3.19
N ASP A 326 3.91 -1.50 -4.31
CA ASP A 326 4.14 -0.59 -5.45
C ASP A 326 2.86 0.10 -5.96
N LYS A 327 1.76 -0.63 -6.00
CA LYS A 327 0.46 -0.13 -6.46
C LYS A 327 -0.51 0.20 -5.30
N GLY A 328 -0.04 0.08 -4.06
CA GLY A 328 -0.85 0.22 -2.85
C GLY A 328 -1.52 -1.08 -2.44
N ALA A 329 -1.81 -1.21 -1.15
CA ALA A 329 -2.56 -2.32 -0.56
C ALA A 329 -3.65 -1.79 0.38
N ALA A 330 -4.68 -2.59 0.66
CA ALA A 330 -5.55 -2.35 1.81
C ALA A 330 -5.08 -3.20 3.01
N VAL A 331 -5.21 -2.64 4.21
CA VAL A 331 -5.08 -3.39 5.46
C VAL A 331 -6.47 -3.64 6.01
N TRP A 332 -6.83 -4.89 6.24
CA TRP A 332 -8.09 -5.31 6.86
C TRP A 332 -7.83 -5.77 8.29
N VAL A 333 -8.55 -5.19 9.24
CA VAL A 333 -8.34 -5.41 10.66
C VAL A 333 -9.61 -5.92 11.32
N ASN A 334 -9.54 -7.07 11.96
CA ASN A 334 -10.60 -7.54 12.84
C ASN A 334 -10.37 -7.03 14.27
N HIS A 335 -11.41 -6.44 14.87
CA HIS A 335 -11.35 -5.95 16.23
C HIS A 335 -12.52 -6.44 17.08
N HIS A 336 -12.21 -6.85 18.31
CA HIS A 336 -13.21 -7.23 19.30
C HIS A 336 -13.72 -5.99 20.05
N THR A 337 -15.05 -5.84 20.10
CA THR A 337 -15.70 -4.81 20.92
C THR A 337 -16.12 -5.37 22.28
N SER A 338 -15.99 -4.57 23.35
CA SER A 338 -16.45 -4.95 24.70
C SER A 338 -17.99 -4.98 24.77
N LYS A 339 -18.54 -5.73 25.76
CA LYS A 339 -19.99 -5.90 25.96
C LYS A 339 -20.78 -4.60 26.18
N GLU A 340 -20.14 -3.58 26.77
CA GLU A 340 -20.77 -2.30 27.12
C GLU A 340 -21.04 -1.39 25.91
N ARG A 341 -20.45 -1.67 24.74
CA ARG A 341 -20.58 -0.84 23.53
C ARG A 341 -21.75 -1.21 22.62
N GLU A 342 -22.51 -2.24 22.91
CA GLU A 342 -23.64 -2.70 22.06
C GLU A 342 -24.77 -1.67 21.92
N GLN A 343 -25.04 -0.90 22.98
CA GLN A 343 -26.10 0.13 22.94
C GLN A 343 -25.66 1.43 22.21
N GLN A 344 -24.40 1.54 21.80
CA GLN A 344 -23.81 2.76 21.22
C GLN A 344 -23.34 2.64 19.75
N ILE A 345 -23.72 1.56 19.05
CA ILE A 345 -23.38 1.47 17.60
C ILE A 345 -24.00 2.62 16.79
N SER A 346 -25.02 3.30 17.34
CA SER A 346 -25.70 4.44 16.73
C SER A 346 -25.26 5.82 17.24
N SER A 347 -24.40 5.94 18.25
CA SER A 347 -24.00 7.24 18.80
C SER A 347 -22.48 7.37 18.97
N ALA A 348 -21.95 8.45 18.43
CA ALA A 348 -20.54 8.85 18.43
C ALA A 348 -20.08 9.32 19.81
N SER A 349 -19.95 8.42 20.81
CA SER A 349 -19.33 8.82 22.08
C SER A 349 -18.76 7.62 22.83
N GLY A 350 -17.47 7.40 22.72
CA GLY A 350 -16.75 6.44 23.54
C GLY A 350 -15.31 6.85 23.67
N ARG A 351 -14.91 7.39 24.82
CA ARG A 351 -13.52 7.61 25.19
C ARG A 351 -12.80 6.24 25.25
N GLY A 352 -11.57 6.19 24.76
CA GLY A 352 -10.78 4.96 24.61
C GLY A 352 -11.06 4.28 23.26
N ALA A 353 -10.04 4.04 22.48
CA ALA A 353 -10.08 3.41 21.15
C ALA A 353 -10.73 4.22 20.00
N SER A 354 -10.99 5.53 20.14
CA SER A 354 -11.41 6.36 18.99
C SER A 354 -10.33 6.41 17.92
N ALA A 355 -9.05 6.53 18.30
CA ALA A 355 -7.93 6.60 17.36
C ALA A 355 -7.86 5.41 16.39
N GLY A 356 -8.16 4.20 16.85
CA GLY A 356 -8.21 3.01 15.99
C GLY A 356 -9.32 3.09 14.94
N ARG A 357 -10.51 3.57 15.33
CA ARG A 357 -11.64 3.77 14.40
C ARG A 357 -11.41 4.98 13.50
N ASP A 358 -10.82 6.04 14.03
CA ASP A 358 -10.58 7.28 13.29
C ASP A 358 -9.55 7.10 12.17
N ALA A 359 -8.55 6.25 12.37
CA ALA A 359 -7.55 5.90 11.38
C ALA A 359 -8.12 5.04 10.23
N GLN A 360 -9.15 4.24 10.48
CA GLN A 360 -9.79 3.42 9.45
C GLN A 360 -10.61 4.30 8.48
N ARG A 361 -10.62 3.93 7.21
CA ARG A 361 -11.37 4.65 6.16
C ARG A 361 -12.70 3.99 5.85
N VAL A 362 -12.79 2.69 6.04
CA VAL A 362 -14.03 1.91 5.92
C VAL A 362 -14.12 0.95 7.11
N LEU A 363 -15.25 0.94 7.77
CA LEU A 363 -15.49 0.10 8.93
C LEU A 363 -16.87 -0.52 8.87
N PHE A 364 -16.94 -1.81 9.13
CA PHE A 364 -18.17 -2.55 9.29
C PHE A 364 -18.39 -2.93 10.76
N GLY A 365 -19.63 -2.89 11.19
CA GLY A 365 -20.05 -3.38 12.49
C GLY A 365 -20.92 -4.64 12.33
N LEU A 366 -20.72 -5.64 13.17
CA LEU A 366 -21.60 -6.81 13.23
C LEU A 366 -22.46 -6.77 14.48
N SER A 367 -23.72 -7.17 14.33
CA SER A 367 -24.67 -7.37 15.44
C SER A 367 -25.63 -8.53 15.13
N GLY A 368 -26.34 -9.00 16.14
CA GLY A 368 -27.52 -9.86 15.92
C GLY A 368 -28.69 -9.05 15.41
N MET A 369 -29.80 -9.75 15.07
CA MET A 369 -31.07 -9.12 14.72
C MET A 369 -31.68 -8.43 15.93
N THR A 370 -32.30 -7.28 15.72
CA THR A 370 -33.15 -6.63 16.71
C THR A 370 -34.53 -7.32 16.79
N LEU A 371 -35.26 -7.14 17.88
CA LEU A 371 -36.60 -7.70 18.03
C LEU A 371 -37.57 -7.24 16.94
N ASN A 372 -37.48 -5.97 16.53
CA ASN A 372 -38.29 -5.43 15.45
C ASN A 372 -37.96 -6.07 14.10
N GLU A 373 -36.68 -6.36 13.81
CA GLU A 373 -36.28 -7.06 12.59
C GLU A 373 -36.76 -8.52 12.59
N VAL A 374 -36.62 -9.21 13.72
CA VAL A 374 -37.13 -10.58 13.87
C VAL A 374 -38.65 -10.66 13.58
N GLN A 375 -39.40 -9.72 14.13
CA GLN A 375 -40.84 -9.63 13.89
C GLN A 375 -41.18 -9.22 12.45
N GLY A 376 -40.50 -8.20 11.95
CA GLY A 376 -40.73 -7.66 10.60
C GLY A 376 -40.46 -8.67 9.50
N PHE A 377 -39.35 -9.42 9.62
CA PHE A 377 -38.97 -10.46 8.65
C PHE A 377 -39.57 -11.83 8.99
N LYS A 378 -40.33 -11.97 10.07
CA LYS A 378 -40.95 -13.25 10.53
C LYS A 378 -39.91 -14.38 10.68
N ILE A 379 -38.76 -14.07 11.27
CA ILE A 379 -37.67 -15.02 11.45
C ILE A 379 -37.94 -15.91 12.67
N HIS A 380 -37.84 -17.23 12.50
CA HIS A 380 -38.03 -18.22 13.58
C HIS A 380 -36.75 -18.44 14.40
N ASP A 381 -35.60 -18.43 13.76
CA ASP A 381 -34.28 -18.61 14.42
C ASP A 381 -33.35 -17.42 14.15
N PRO A 382 -33.44 -16.34 14.94
CA PRO A 382 -32.63 -15.13 14.74
C PRO A 382 -31.15 -15.34 15.00
N HIS A 383 -30.74 -16.41 15.72
CA HIS A 383 -29.33 -16.72 16.00
C HIS A 383 -28.55 -17.16 14.75
N LEU A 384 -29.25 -17.59 13.70
CA LEU A 384 -28.64 -17.90 12.42
C LEU A 384 -28.27 -16.65 11.60
N TYR A 385 -28.81 -15.49 11.97
CA TYR A 385 -28.61 -14.28 11.16
C TYR A 385 -27.67 -13.30 11.83
N VAL A 386 -26.80 -12.73 11.01
CA VAL A 386 -25.86 -11.68 11.39
C VAL A 386 -26.15 -10.45 10.57
N ARG A 387 -26.28 -9.33 11.25
CA ARG A 387 -26.46 -8.01 10.68
C ARG A 387 -25.11 -7.35 10.53
N MET A 388 -24.77 -6.97 9.31
CA MET A 388 -23.51 -6.25 8.99
C MET A 388 -23.83 -4.88 8.41
N GLU A 389 -23.27 -3.83 8.98
CA GLU A 389 -23.48 -2.45 8.56
C GLU A 389 -22.17 -1.74 8.27
N ASN A 390 -22.16 -0.93 7.24
CA ASN A 390 -21.08 0.03 7.01
C ASN A 390 -21.23 1.20 7.99
N THR A 391 -20.48 1.20 9.08
CA THR A 391 -20.54 2.21 10.15
C THR A 391 -19.67 3.43 9.85
N LYS A 392 -18.68 3.29 8.95
CA LYS A 392 -17.80 4.38 8.51
C LYS A 392 -17.38 4.19 7.07
N SER A 393 -17.43 5.26 6.30
CA SER A 393 -16.89 5.32 4.94
C SER A 393 -16.44 6.76 4.62
N ASN A 394 -15.11 6.95 4.43
CA ASN A 394 -14.53 8.27 4.17
C ASN A 394 -14.06 8.44 2.72
N TRP A 395 -13.71 7.35 2.03
CA TRP A 395 -13.15 7.39 0.67
C TRP A 395 -14.07 6.77 -0.38
N THR A 396 -15.21 6.22 0.06
CA THR A 396 -16.22 5.60 -0.79
C THR A 396 -17.59 6.11 -0.40
N GLU A 397 -18.57 5.93 -1.24
CA GLU A 397 -19.96 6.11 -0.82
C GLU A 397 -20.29 5.16 0.33
N ARG A 398 -21.03 5.65 1.30
CA ARG A 398 -21.47 4.82 2.41
C ARG A 398 -22.48 3.82 1.91
N TYR A 399 -22.18 2.52 2.08
CA TYR A 399 -23.15 1.48 1.82
C TYR A 399 -24.25 1.57 2.87
N SER A 400 -25.41 2.10 2.50
CA SER A 400 -26.49 2.46 3.43
C SER A 400 -27.41 1.29 3.78
N LYS A 401 -27.37 0.19 3.00
CA LYS A 401 -28.19 -0.99 3.25
C LYS A 401 -27.53 -1.88 4.30
N VAL A 402 -28.35 -2.53 5.12
CA VAL A 402 -27.90 -3.63 5.97
C VAL A 402 -27.57 -4.84 5.10
N ILE A 403 -26.41 -5.42 5.32
CA ILE A 403 -26.01 -6.68 4.71
C ILE A 403 -26.42 -7.79 5.67
N TRP A 404 -27.36 -8.61 5.25
CA TRP A 404 -27.79 -9.77 6.02
C TRP A 404 -26.96 -10.98 5.65
N LEU A 405 -26.43 -11.65 6.67
CA LEU A 405 -25.70 -12.90 6.53
C LEU A 405 -26.44 -14.00 7.29
N LYS A 406 -26.68 -15.13 6.64
CA LYS A 406 -27.29 -16.30 7.26
C LYS A 406 -26.23 -17.37 7.47
N ARG A 407 -26.21 -17.93 8.68
CA ARG A 407 -25.31 -19.02 9.05
C ARG A 407 -25.88 -20.33 8.52
N GLU A 408 -25.08 -21.06 7.77
CA GLU A 408 -25.39 -22.42 7.35
C GLU A 408 -25.41 -23.37 8.55
N THR A 409 -26.17 -24.45 8.43
CA THR A 409 -26.31 -25.51 9.44
C THR A 409 -25.80 -26.84 8.91
N GLY A 410 -25.79 -27.89 9.74
CA GLY A 410 -25.31 -29.21 9.35
C GLY A 410 -23.84 -29.25 8.98
N ASP A 411 -23.48 -29.94 7.91
CA ASP A 411 -22.09 -30.14 7.47
C ASP A 411 -21.37 -28.85 7.11
N LEU A 412 -22.11 -27.84 6.67
CA LEU A 412 -21.60 -26.49 6.36
C LEU A 412 -21.69 -25.53 7.55
N GLY A 413 -22.07 -26.01 8.71
CA GLY A 413 -22.30 -25.21 9.90
C GLY A 413 -21.15 -24.24 10.21
N GLY A 414 -21.52 -22.96 10.39
CA GLY A 414 -20.60 -21.85 10.62
C GLY A 414 -20.42 -20.94 9.43
N VAL A 415 -20.44 -21.43 8.19
CA VAL A 415 -20.33 -20.60 6.98
C VAL A 415 -21.45 -19.56 6.95
N LEU A 416 -21.11 -18.33 6.61
CA LEU A 416 -22.04 -17.21 6.48
C LEU A 416 -22.23 -16.88 5.00
N LYS A 417 -23.49 -16.95 4.54
CA LYS A 417 -23.89 -16.55 3.19
C LYS A 417 -24.69 -15.26 3.22
N GLN A 418 -24.47 -14.39 2.27
CA GLN A 418 -25.29 -13.18 2.12
C GLN A 418 -26.71 -13.57 1.64
N VAL A 419 -27.71 -12.97 2.25
CA VAL A 419 -29.13 -13.21 1.95
C VAL A 419 -29.89 -11.90 1.82
N ASP A 420 -30.93 -11.90 0.99
CA ASP A 420 -31.84 -10.77 0.85
C ASP A 420 -33.15 -11.10 1.60
N LEU A 421 -33.35 -10.48 2.75
CA LEU A 421 -34.54 -10.71 3.59
C LEU A 421 -35.78 -10.01 3.06
N SER A 422 -35.66 -9.05 2.14
CA SER A 422 -36.84 -8.39 1.52
C SER A 422 -37.63 -9.33 0.59
N ARG A 423 -36.97 -10.40 0.10
CA ARG A 423 -37.59 -11.41 -0.80
C ARG A 423 -38.25 -12.57 -0.07
N THR A 424 -38.25 -12.58 1.26
CA THR A 424 -38.82 -13.72 2.04
C THR A 424 -40.35 -13.78 2.03
N GLU A 425 -41.04 -12.80 1.45
CA GLU A 425 -42.50 -12.82 1.28
C GLU A 425 -43.00 -13.67 0.09
N GLU A 426 -42.13 -14.08 -0.84
CA GLU A 426 -42.51 -14.84 -2.05
C GLU A 426 -42.41 -16.36 -1.90
N LEU A 427 -42.02 -16.88 -0.74
CA LEU A 427 -41.93 -18.34 -0.48
C LEU A 427 -43.03 -18.81 0.48
N LYS A 428 -44.30 -18.50 0.16
CA LYS A 428 -45.48 -19.16 0.74
C LYS A 428 -46.26 -19.96 -0.29
#